data_c77c168413ed8a68f65f21af21f24c9e
#
_entry.id   c77c168413ed8a68f65f21af21f24c9e
#
_cell.length_a   1.000
_cell.length_b   1.000
_cell.length_c   1.000
_cell.angle_alpha   90.00
_cell.angle_beta   90.00
_cell.angle_gamma   90.00
#
_symmetry.space_group_name_H-M   'P 1'
#
loop_
_entity.id
_entity.type
_entity.pdbx_description
1 polymer ?
#
loop_
_entity_poly.entity_id
_entity_poly.type
_entity_poly.pdbx_seq_one_letter_code
_entity_poly.pdbx_strand_id
1 'polypeptide(L)'
;MQLADEYKGDGCIMVKTVVCFGDSNTHGYNAENGGRFDISERWTRLLGQELGEEYDVIEEGLSGRTTVFEDPLFEGLSGLKAIHTCLMSHEPVDILIIMLGTNDTKARFSATSRNIAQGLARLTEKAKHTEGAWRGTPQIILVSPVPIEQGCLTSEVGGEMGPGCVEKSLDLGRQFERIAAEQGCMFLDAGRIPGIGVIPTDYMHLTRESHGLLAKALAEVIRKL
;
A
#
# COMPACT_ATOMS: atom_id res chain seq x y z
N MET A 1 27.32 39.90 -32.34
CA MET A 1 27.54 40.64 -31.09
C MET A 1 26.28 40.52 -30.25
N GLN A 2 26.39 39.72 -29.18
CA GLN A 2 25.62 39.69 -27.95
C GLN A 2 24.06 39.79 -27.99
N LEU A 3 23.42 38.68 -27.77
CA LEU A 3 22.24 38.50 -26.91
C LEU A 3 22.16 37.01 -26.53
N ALA A 4 23.15 36.56 -25.76
CA ALA A 4 23.09 35.38 -24.98
C ALA A 4 23.42 35.82 -23.57
N ASP A 5 22.42 35.99 -22.74
CA ASP A 5 22.50 35.89 -21.27
C ASP A 5 21.17 36.42 -20.69
N GLU A 6 20.49 35.59 -19.97
CA GLU A 6 19.57 35.81 -18.89
C GLU A 6 18.36 34.88 -18.95
N TYR A 7 18.62 33.54 -19.00
CA TYR A 7 17.74 32.60 -18.33
C TYR A 7 18.44 32.17 -17.04
N LYS A 8 18.37 33.00 -16.02
CA LYS A 8 18.54 32.56 -14.63
C LYS A 8 17.34 31.65 -14.33
N GLY A 9 17.61 30.35 -14.31
CA GLY A 9 16.62 29.34 -13.98
C GLY A 9 16.03 29.62 -12.61
N ASP A 10 14.71 29.86 -12.56
CA ASP A 10 13.92 29.56 -11.39
C ASP A 10 14.19 28.08 -11.08
N GLY A 11 14.69 27.80 -9.88
CA GLY A 11 14.98 26.43 -9.45
C GLY A 11 13.71 25.60 -9.52
N CYS A 12 13.51 24.89 -10.62
CA CYS A 12 12.40 23.95 -10.76
C CYS A 12 12.57 22.91 -9.68
N ILE A 13 11.79 22.99 -8.62
CA ILE A 13 11.73 21.96 -7.58
C ILE A 13 11.28 20.69 -8.30
N MET A 14 12.18 19.69 -8.33
CA MET A 14 11.84 18.40 -8.94
C MET A 14 10.91 17.66 -8.00
N VAL A 15 9.62 17.59 -8.36
CA VAL A 15 8.61 16.88 -7.59
C VAL A 15 8.88 15.37 -7.66
N LYS A 16 8.93 14.73 -6.50
CA LYS A 16 9.09 13.26 -6.36
C LYS A 16 7.75 12.57 -6.47
N THR A 17 7.67 11.54 -7.31
CA THR A 17 6.47 10.72 -7.50
C THR A 17 6.44 9.57 -6.49
N VAL A 18 5.38 9.50 -5.69
CA VAL A 18 5.12 8.44 -4.70
C VAL A 18 3.89 7.67 -5.11
N VAL A 19 4.04 6.41 -5.50
CA VAL A 19 2.91 5.54 -5.86
C VAL A 19 2.49 4.71 -4.65
N CYS A 20 1.23 4.82 -4.24
CA CYS A 20 0.63 4.06 -3.14
C CYS A 20 -0.18 2.88 -3.70
N PHE A 21 0.47 1.72 -3.85
CA PHE A 21 -0.13 0.52 -4.43
C PHE A 21 -0.70 -0.39 -3.35
N GLY A 22 -2.02 -0.58 -3.34
CA GLY A 22 -2.68 -1.35 -2.30
C GLY A 22 -4.09 -1.82 -2.64
N ASP A 23 -4.81 -2.22 -1.62
CA ASP A 23 -6.17 -2.75 -1.68
C ASP A 23 -7.24 -1.72 -1.28
N SER A 24 -8.33 -2.18 -0.66
CA SER A 24 -9.44 -1.34 -0.17
C SER A 24 -9.00 -0.33 0.89
N ASN A 25 -8.04 -0.66 1.74
CA ASN A 25 -7.50 0.26 2.72
C ASN A 25 -6.71 1.41 2.06
N THR A 26 -6.08 1.17 0.91
CA THR A 26 -5.44 2.21 0.10
C THR A 26 -6.45 2.98 -0.74
N HIS A 27 -7.48 2.29 -1.27
CA HIS A 27 -8.62 2.93 -1.92
C HIS A 27 -9.36 3.88 -0.96
N GLY A 28 -9.36 3.57 0.33
CA GLY A 28 -10.08 4.31 1.36
C GLY A 28 -11.55 3.86 1.47
N TYR A 29 -11.80 2.56 1.41
CA TYR A 29 -13.13 1.99 1.64
C TYR A 29 -13.59 2.29 3.07
N ASN A 30 -14.81 2.80 3.21
CA ASN A 30 -15.46 3.09 4.48
C ASN A 30 -16.53 2.02 4.78
N ALA A 31 -16.22 1.10 5.69
CA ALA A 31 -17.11 0.02 6.06
C ALA A 31 -18.36 0.46 6.86
N GLU A 32 -18.39 1.70 7.37
CA GLU A 32 -19.57 2.21 8.09
C GLU A 32 -20.76 2.48 7.15
N ASN A 33 -20.48 2.81 5.89
CA ASN A 33 -21.52 3.19 4.92
C ASN A 33 -21.39 2.49 3.56
N GLY A 34 -20.43 1.59 3.39
CA GLY A 34 -20.17 0.88 2.14
C GLY A 34 -19.58 1.76 1.01
N GLY A 35 -19.20 2.98 1.33
CA GLY A 35 -18.67 3.95 0.37
C GLY A 35 -17.16 4.08 0.40
N ARG A 36 -16.69 5.29 0.08
CA ARG A 36 -15.27 5.67 0.13
C ARG A 36 -15.11 6.87 1.05
N PHE A 37 -14.07 6.88 1.89
CA PHE A 37 -13.71 8.06 2.67
C PHE A 37 -13.50 9.28 1.78
N ASP A 38 -13.80 10.45 2.30
CA ASP A 38 -13.57 11.71 1.57
C ASP A 38 -12.08 11.88 1.23
N ILE A 39 -11.80 12.70 0.23
CA ILE A 39 -10.44 12.97 -0.22
C ILE A 39 -9.55 13.51 0.92
N SER A 40 -10.13 14.25 1.85
CA SER A 40 -9.44 14.81 3.02
C SER A 40 -9.18 13.80 4.15
N GLU A 41 -9.65 12.56 4.02
CA GLU A 41 -9.60 11.54 5.07
C GLU A 41 -8.72 10.34 4.73
N ARG A 42 -8.49 10.07 3.42
CA ARG A 42 -7.69 8.93 2.98
C ARG A 42 -6.22 9.12 3.28
N TRP A 43 -5.56 8.08 3.79
CA TRP A 43 -4.15 8.13 4.19
C TRP A 43 -3.22 8.56 3.05
N THR A 44 -3.51 8.19 1.83
CA THR A 44 -2.73 8.57 0.65
C THR A 44 -2.72 10.09 0.43
N ARG A 45 -3.88 10.71 0.57
CA ARG A 45 -4.03 12.17 0.42
C ARG A 45 -3.47 12.93 1.62
N LEU A 46 -3.68 12.38 2.81
CA LEU A 46 -3.08 12.91 4.05
C LEU A 46 -1.55 12.79 4.00
N LEU A 47 -1.01 11.71 3.44
CA LEU A 47 0.42 11.57 3.22
C LEU A 47 0.99 12.68 2.32
N GLY A 48 0.28 13.01 1.23
CA GLY A 48 0.67 14.14 0.38
C GLY A 48 0.68 15.47 1.13
N GLN A 49 -0.28 15.69 2.01
CA GLN A 49 -0.29 16.89 2.88
C GLN A 49 0.88 16.91 3.88
N GLU A 50 1.22 15.76 4.47
CA GLU A 50 2.35 15.64 5.40
C GLU A 50 3.72 15.83 4.72
N LEU A 51 3.84 15.42 3.46
CA LEU A 51 5.08 15.52 2.68
C LEU A 51 5.27 16.89 2.02
N GLY A 52 4.18 17.59 1.70
CA GLY A 52 4.21 18.90 1.05
C GLY A 52 4.38 18.85 -0.46
N GLU A 53 4.57 20.03 -1.07
CA GLU A 53 4.55 20.24 -2.52
C GLU A 53 5.72 19.60 -3.28
N GLU A 54 6.72 19.11 -2.57
CA GLU A 54 7.86 18.42 -3.17
C GLU A 54 7.53 16.96 -3.57
N TYR A 55 6.32 16.48 -3.23
CA TYR A 55 5.88 15.12 -3.50
C TYR A 55 4.51 15.08 -4.17
N ASP A 56 4.40 14.33 -5.25
CA ASP A 56 3.14 13.93 -5.88
C ASP A 56 2.77 12.52 -5.43
N VAL A 57 1.71 12.40 -4.62
CA VAL A 57 1.25 11.13 -4.06
C VAL A 57 0.08 10.58 -4.84
N ILE A 58 0.30 9.47 -5.53
CA ILE A 58 -0.64 8.81 -6.43
C ILE A 58 -1.34 7.65 -5.73
N GLU A 59 -2.68 7.65 -5.78
CA GLU A 59 -3.52 6.63 -5.18
C GLU A 59 -3.77 5.47 -6.16
N GLU A 60 -3.19 4.30 -5.92
CA GLU A 60 -3.38 3.07 -6.68
C GLU A 60 -4.00 1.96 -5.82
N GLY A 61 -5.06 2.30 -5.08
CA GLY A 61 -5.87 1.38 -4.28
C GLY A 61 -6.97 0.72 -5.10
N LEU A 62 -7.06 -0.61 -5.07
CA LEU A 62 -8.15 -1.39 -5.67
C LEU A 62 -8.73 -2.36 -4.64
N SER A 63 -10.01 -2.20 -4.28
CA SER A 63 -10.67 -3.11 -3.33
C SER A 63 -10.59 -4.56 -3.79
N GLY A 64 -10.18 -5.44 -2.88
CA GLY A 64 -10.02 -6.86 -3.19
C GLY A 64 -8.63 -7.24 -3.73
N ARG A 65 -7.74 -6.29 -4.04
CA ARG A 65 -6.41 -6.60 -4.59
C ARG A 65 -5.60 -7.49 -3.64
N THR A 66 -5.00 -8.52 -4.22
CA THR A 66 -4.08 -9.45 -3.59
C THR A 66 -2.64 -9.14 -3.97
N THR A 67 -1.68 -9.80 -3.34
CA THR A 67 -0.27 -9.74 -3.77
C THR A 67 -0.08 -10.37 -5.16
N VAL A 68 -0.43 -11.65 -5.31
CA VAL A 68 -0.20 -12.42 -6.56
C VAL A 68 -1.36 -13.29 -6.99
N PHE A 69 -2.34 -13.53 -6.10
CA PHE A 69 -3.41 -14.49 -6.36
C PHE A 69 -4.43 -13.91 -7.34
N GLU A 70 -4.85 -14.72 -8.30
CA GLU A 70 -6.05 -14.45 -9.09
C GLU A 70 -7.27 -14.88 -8.27
N ASP A 71 -8.22 -13.97 -8.08
CA ASP A 71 -9.47 -14.34 -7.43
C ASP A 71 -10.38 -15.03 -8.45
N PRO A 72 -10.84 -16.27 -8.18
CA PRO A 72 -11.69 -17.01 -9.13
C PRO A 72 -13.09 -16.37 -9.28
N LEU A 73 -13.47 -15.46 -8.39
CA LEU A 73 -14.77 -14.79 -8.39
C LEU A 73 -14.73 -13.36 -8.96
N PHE A 74 -13.53 -12.75 -9.04
CA PHE A 74 -13.37 -11.35 -9.45
C PHE A 74 -12.14 -11.19 -10.33
N GLU A 75 -12.27 -10.40 -11.38
CA GLU A 75 -11.19 -10.16 -12.35
C GLU A 75 -10.25 -9.03 -11.92
N GLY A 76 -8.99 -9.12 -12.34
CA GLY A 76 -8.01 -8.03 -12.27
C GLY A 76 -7.45 -7.74 -10.88
N LEU A 77 -7.66 -8.62 -9.89
CA LEU A 77 -7.25 -8.37 -8.51
C LEU A 77 -5.80 -8.75 -8.19
N SER A 78 -5.08 -9.44 -9.09
CA SER A 78 -3.68 -9.78 -8.87
C SER A 78 -2.78 -8.56 -8.98
N GLY A 79 -2.17 -8.15 -7.85
CA GLY A 79 -1.17 -7.07 -7.82
C GLY A 79 0.02 -7.37 -8.72
N LEU A 80 0.48 -8.63 -8.77
CA LEU A 80 1.57 -9.06 -9.64
C LEU A 80 1.29 -8.79 -11.12
N LYS A 81 0.05 -8.92 -11.56
CA LYS A 81 -0.31 -8.61 -12.96
C LYS A 81 -0.40 -7.10 -13.21
N ALA A 82 -0.87 -6.34 -12.24
CA ALA A 82 -1.13 -4.91 -12.39
C ALA A 82 0.12 -4.03 -12.23
N ILE A 83 1.11 -4.45 -11.43
CA ILE A 83 2.21 -3.58 -10.98
C ILE A 83 3.04 -2.98 -12.13
N HIS A 84 3.33 -3.76 -13.18
CA HIS A 84 4.09 -3.25 -14.33
C HIS A 84 3.37 -2.08 -15.00
N THR A 85 2.10 -2.27 -15.36
CA THR A 85 1.30 -1.24 -16.02
C THR A 85 1.12 -0.02 -15.11
N CYS A 86 0.89 -0.24 -13.82
CA CYS A 86 0.80 0.83 -12.83
C CYS A 86 2.07 1.70 -12.81
N LEU A 87 3.24 1.09 -12.65
CA LEU A 87 4.51 1.83 -12.57
C LEU A 87 4.82 2.57 -13.88
N MET A 88 4.61 1.93 -15.03
CA MET A 88 4.82 2.55 -16.35
C MET A 88 3.86 3.70 -16.64
N SER A 89 2.65 3.67 -16.08
CA SER A 89 1.69 4.76 -16.22
C SER A 89 2.01 5.99 -15.39
N HIS A 90 2.88 5.85 -14.40
CA HIS A 90 3.28 6.91 -13.46
C HIS A 90 4.77 7.22 -13.50
N GLU A 91 5.48 6.79 -14.56
CA GLU A 91 6.90 7.08 -14.73
C GLU A 91 7.17 8.59 -14.90
N PRO A 92 8.24 9.11 -14.32
CA PRO A 92 9.23 8.42 -13.48
C PRO A 92 8.80 8.35 -12.01
N VAL A 93 8.85 7.14 -11.43
CA VAL A 93 8.53 6.87 -10.02
C VAL A 93 9.79 7.03 -9.15
N ASP A 94 9.65 7.68 -8.01
CA ASP A 94 10.72 7.79 -7.01
C ASP A 94 10.53 6.81 -5.86
N ILE A 95 9.30 6.68 -5.36
CA ILE A 95 8.97 5.83 -4.20
C ILE A 95 7.72 4.99 -4.51
N LEU A 96 7.78 3.70 -4.21
CA LEU A 96 6.63 2.81 -4.24
C LEU A 96 6.30 2.32 -2.83
N ILE A 97 5.08 2.55 -2.39
CA ILE A 97 4.53 1.99 -1.16
C ILE A 97 3.63 0.81 -1.54
N ILE A 98 3.90 -0.37 -1.01
CA ILE A 98 3.05 -1.56 -1.22
C ILE A 98 2.39 -1.93 0.10
N MET A 99 1.06 -1.83 0.18
CA MET A 99 0.25 -2.28 1.31
C MET A 99 -0.81 -3.25 0.82
N LEU A 100 -0.49 -4.53 0.87
CA LEU A 100 -1.31 -5.67 0.42
C LEU A 100 -1.19 -6.83 1.40
N GLY A 101 -2.03 -7.85 1.25
CA GLY A 101 -1.97 -9.07 2.04
C GLY A 101 -3.28 -9.38 2.78
N THR A 102 -4.10 -8.38 3.08
CA THR A 102 -5.41 -8.59 3.72
C THR A 102 -6.28 -9.56 2.91
N ASN A 103 -6.43 -9.31 1.62
CA ASN A 103 -7.26 -10.16 0.75
C ASN A 103 -6.67 -11.54 0.51
N ASP A 104 -5.36 -11.66 0.56
CA ASP A 104 -4.64 -12.94 0.43
C ASP A 104 -4.96 -13.91 1.57
N THR A 105 -5.44 -13.39 2.72
CA THR A 105 -5.84 -14.21 3.86
C THR A 105 -7.14 -14.96 3.65
N LYS A 106 -7.95 -14.61 2.63
CA LYS A 106 -9.21 -15.29 2.31
C LYS A 106 -9.02 -16.79 2.23
N ALA A 107 -9.94 -17.54 2.86
CA ALA A 107 -9.85 -19.00 2.93
C ALA A 107 -9.80 -19.68 1.55
N ARG A 108 -10.45 -19.06 0.54
CA ARG A 108 -10.50 -19.57 -0.84
C ARG A 108 -9.14 -19.71 -1.51
N PHE A 109 -8.13 -18.94 -1.09
CA PHE A 109 -6.78 -19.05 -1.63
C PHE A 109 -5.94 -20.14 -0.97
N SER A 110 -6.38 -20.70 0.16
CA SER A 110 -5.67 -21.75 0.90
C SER A 110 -4.20 -21.43 1.19
N ALA A 111 -3.84 -20.14 1.21
CA ALA A 111 -2.49 -19.65 1.44
C ALA A 111 -2.18 -19.56 2.94
N THR A 112 -0.94 -19.85 3.31
CA THR A 112 -0.39 -19.54 4.63
C THR A 112 0.16 -18.10 4.64
N SER A 113 0.37 -17.49 5.80
CA SER A 113 1.04 -16.20 5.94
C SER A 113 2.41 -16.17 5.24
N ARG A 114 3.15 -17.31 5.27
CA ARG A 114 4.41 -17.49 4.55
C ARG A 114 4.22 -17.45 3.03
N ASN A 115 3.18 -18.10 2.50
CA ASN A 115 2.89 -18.05 1.05
C ASN A 115 2.51 -16.63 0.61
N ILE A 116 1.76 -15.89 1.43
CA ILE A 116 1.41 -14.49 1.18
C ILE A 116 2.68 -13.63 1.12
N ALA A 117 3.59 -13.82 2.07
CA ALA A 117 4.88 -13.11 2.08
C ALA A 117 5.76 -13.46 0.86
N GLN A 118 5.77 -14.71 0.41
CA GLN A 118 6.43 -15.11 -0.84
C GLN A 118 5.78 -14.43 -2.06
N GLY A 119 4.46 -14.27 -2.04
CA GLY A 119 3.72 -13.49 -3.03
C GLY A 119 4.17 -12.02 -3.06
N LEU A 120 4.25 -11.39 -1.87
CA LEU A 120 4.76 -10.04 -1.74
C LEU A 120 6.20 -9.91 -2.25
N ALA A 121 7.07 -10.86 -1.90
CA ALA A 121 8.45 -10.88 -2.38
C ALA A 121 8.51 -10.89 -3.92
N ARG A 122 7.70 -11.73 -4.54
CA ARG A 122 7.62 -11.84 -6.01
C ARG A 122 7.07 -10.57 -6.66
N LEU A 123 6.08 -9.94 -6.05
CA LEU A 123 5.53 -8.65 -6.48
C LEU A 123 6.58 -7.55 -6.41
N THR A 124 7.29 -7.46 -5.29
CA THR A 124 8.37 -6.49 -5.04
C THR A 124 9.51 -6.66 -6.05
N GLU A 125 9.92 -7.88 -6.30
CA GLU A 125 10.95 -8.21 -7.31
C GLU A 125 10.56 -7.74 -8.70
N LYS A 126 9.31 -8.00 -9.11
CA LYS A 126 8.79 -7.52 -10.38
C LYS A 126 8.77 -5.99 -10.45
N ALA A 127 8.36 -5.32 -9.37
CA ALA A 127 8.35 -3.86 -9.31
C ALA A 127 9.77 -3.27 -9.50
N LYS A 128 10.77 -3.82 -8.81
CA LYS A 128 12.17 -3.40 -8.95
C LYS A 128 12.70 -3.52 -10.35
N HIS A 129 12.33 -4.58 -11.07
CA HIS A 129 12.80 -4.89 -12.42
C HIS A 129 11.86 -4.34 -13.52
N THR A 130 10.96 -3.43 -13.19
CA THR A 130 10.19 -2.70 -14.21
C THR A 130 11.08 -1.60 -14.80
N GLU A 131 11.78 -1.95 -15.88
CA GLU A 131 12.68 -1.03 -16.60
C GLU A 131 11.92 0.21 -17.10
N GLY A 132 12.54 1.37 -17.01
CA GLY A 132 11.96 2.64 -17.45
C GLY A 132 11.04 3.32 -16.43
N ALA A 133 10.50 2.59 -15.46
CA ALA A 133 9.55 3.15 -14.51
C ALA A 133 10.21 4.07 -13.44
N TRP A 134 11.46 3.83 -13.11
CA TRP A 134 12.12 4.46 -11.96
C TRP A 134 12.99 5.66 -12.37
N ARG A 135 12.94 6.75 -11.60
CA ARG A 135 13.84 7.91 -11.80
C ARG A 135 15.29 7.56 -11.44
N GLY A 136 15.50 6.64 -10.54
CA GLY A 136 16.82 6.21 -10.07
C GLY A 136 16.75 4.80 -9.49
N THR A 137 17.49 4.52 -8.43
CA THR A 137 17.41 3.26 -7.72
C THR A 137 16.03 3.10 -7.09
N PRO A 138 15.30 1.98 -7.32
CA PRO A 138 13.98 1.75 -6.77
C PRO A 138 13.92 1.90 -5.24
N GLN A 139 13.13 2.84 -4.75
CA GLN A 139 12.85 3.00 -3.32
C GLN A 139 11.48 2.39 -3.01
N ILE A 140 11.46 1.27 -2.29
CA ILE A 140 10.23 0.53 -2.00
C ILE A 140 10.02 0.44 -0.49
N ILE A 141 8.81 0.79 -0.06
CA ILE A 141 8.35 0.65 1.32
C ILE A 141 7.30 -0.46 1.35
N LEU A 142 7.59 -1.55 2.05
CA LEU A 142 6.63 -2.62 2.29
C LEU A 142 5.88 -2.32 3.59
N VAL A 143 4.55 -2.30 3.51
CA VAL A 143 3.69 -2.04 4.65
C VAL A 143 2.89 -3.31 4.97
N SER A 144 3.06 -3.83 6.18
CA SER A 144 2.13 -4.86 6.68
C SER A 144 0.80 -4.21 7.02
N PRO A 145 -0.34 -4.71 6.51
CA PRO A 145 -1.65 -4.16 6.87
C PRO A 145 -1.94 -4.35 8.35
N VAL A 146 -2.88 -3.56 8.87
CA VAL A 146 -3.41 -3.77 10.22
C VAL A 146 -4.06 -5.15 10.28
N PRO A 147 -3.79 -5.94 11.33
CA PRO A 147 -4.38 -7.27 11.48
C PRO A 147 -5.91 -7.24 11.51
N ILE A 148 -6.52 -8.25 10.92
CA ILE A 148 -7.96 -8.48 10.98
C ILE A 148 -8.32 -8.90 12.42
N GLU A 149 -9.34 -8.27 13.00
CA GLU A 149 -9.81 -8.61 14.33
C GLU A 149 -10.82 -9.78 14.30
N GLN A 150 -10.95 -10.44 15.44
CA GLN A 150 -11.79 -11.65 15.58
C GLN A 150 -13.26 -11.43 15.19
N GLY A 151 -13.79 -10.21 15.42
CA GLY A 151 -15.16 -9.85 15.05
C GLY A 151 -15.46 -9.97 13.56
N CYS A 152 -14.44 -9.94 12.69
CA CYS A 152 -14.59 -10.14 11.26
C CYS A 152 -15.31 -11.45 10.91
N LEU A 153 -15.01 -12.54 11.63
CA LEU A 153 -15.60 -13.87 11.36
C LEU A 153 -17.14 -13.93 11.56
N THR A 154 -17.70 -13.01 12.34
CA THR A 154 -19.14 -12.90 12.60
C THR A 154 -19.80 -11.70 11.94
N SER A 155 -19.01 -10.87 11.23
CA SER A 155 -19.49 -9.73 10.47
C SER A 155 -20.03 -10.16 9.09
N GLU A 156 -20.62 -9.21 8.36
CA GLU A 156 -21.12 -9.45 6.99
C GLU A 156 -20.04 -9.97 6.03
N VAL A 157 -18.78 -9.56 6.23
CA VAL A 157 -17.65 -9.99 5.39
C VAL A 157 -17.04 -11.32 5.85
N GLY A 158 -17.46 -11.87 6.98
CA GLY A 158 -16.92 -13.11 7.54
C GLY A 158 -17.02 -14.30 6.61
N GLY A 159 -18.13 -14.41 5.85
CA GLY A 159 -18.32 -15.44 4.83
C GLY A 159 -17.37 -15.32 3.64
N GLU A 160 -17.03 -14.10 3.27
CA GLU A 160 -16.07 -13.79 2.21
C GLU A 160 -14.62 -14.11 2.62
N MET A 161 -14.25 -13.72 3.83
CA MET A 161 -12.90 -13.91 4.37
C MET A 161 -12.64 -15.36 4.76
N GLY A 162 -13.62 -15.99 5.42
CA GLY A 162 -13.57 -17.37 5.86
C GLY A 162 -12.59 -17.64 7.01
N PRO A 163 -12.49 -18.88 7.48
CA PRO A 163 -11.67 -19.24 8.63
C PRO A 163 -10.17 -19.04 8.37
N GLY A 164 -9.43 -18.71 9.43
CA GLY A 164 -7.99 -18.55 9.41
C GLY A 164 -7.49 -17.17 8.91
N CYS A 165 -8.39 -16.27 8.50
CA CYS A 165 -7.98 -14.93 8.04
C CYS A 165 -7.34 -14.11 9.18
N VAL A 166 -7.87 -14.21 10.39
CA VAL A 166 -7.36 -13.50 11.57
C VAL A 166 -5.93 -13.95 11.90
N GLU A 167 -5.73 -15.25 12.08
CA GLU A 167 -4.43 -15.83 12.45
C GLU A 167 -3.35 -15.54 11.39
N LYS A 168 -3.73 -15.63 10.12
CA LYS A 168 -2.82 -15.29 9.02
C LYS A 168 -2.45 -13.81 9.05
N SER A 169 -3.43 -12.92 9.22
CA SER A 169 -3.18 -11.47 9.24
C SER A 169 -2.28 -11.04 10.40
N LEU A 170 -2.42 -11.65 11.58
CA LEU A 170 -1.56 -11.41 12.75
C LEU A 170 -0.08 -11.75 12.49
N ASP A 171 0.20 -12.74 11.65
CA ASP A 171 1.58 -13.17 11.33
C ASP A 171 2.20 -12.38 10.16
N LEU A 172 1.42 -11.61 9.39
CA LEU A 172 1.94 -10.89 8.22
C LEU A 172 3.03 -9.89 8.59
N GLY A 173 2.92 -9.16 9.70
CA GLY A 173 3.94 -8.20 10.14
C GLY A 173 5.32 -8.83 10.21
N ARG A 174 5.45 -9.95 10.93
CA ARG A 174 6.70 -10.69 11.06
C ARG A 174 7.21 -11.25 9.73
N GLN A 175 6.32 -11.78 8.90
CA GLN A 175 6.69 -12.35 7.61
C GLN A 175 7.17 -11.26 6.63
N PHE A 176 6.50 -10.11 6.59
CA PHE A 176 6.83 -9.00 5.68
C PHE A 176 8.10 -8.27 6.08
N GLU A 177 8.35 -8.11 7.40
CA GLU A 177 9.62 -7.57 7.90
C GLU A 177 10.81 -8.39 7.39
N ARG A 178 10.69 -9.73 7.42
CA ARG A 178 11.71 -10.63 6.87
C ARG A 178 11.91 -10.41 5.36
N ILE A 179 10.83 -10.32 4.59
CA ILE A 179 10.92 -10.07 3.14
C ILE A 179 11.55 -8.69 2.85
N ALA A 180 11.19 -7.67 3.61
CA ALA A 180 11.78 -6.34 3.45
C ALA A 180 13.29 -6.36 3.68
N ALA A 181 13.75 -7.04 4.74
CA ALA A 181 15.16 -7.21 5.02
C ALA A 181 15.90 -8.01 3.92
N GLU A 182 15.32 -9.13 3.46
CA GLU A 182 15.87 -9.97 2.38
C GLU A 182 16.00 -9.20 1.06
N GLN A 183 15.09 -8.28 0.80
CA GLN A 183 15.06 -7.52 -0.45
C GLN A 183 15.64 -6.10 -0.34
N GLY A 184 16.12 -5.69 0.82
CA GLY A 184 16.67 -4.34 1.02
C GLY A 184 15.61 -3.25 0.81
N CYS A 185 14.37 -3.49 1.25
CA CYS A 185 13.29 -2.53 1.23
C CYS A 185 13.09 -1.91 2.62
N MET A 186 12.53 -0.70 2.67
CA MET A 186 12.03 -0.14 3.93
C MET A 186 10.79 -0.93 4.37
N PHE A 187 10.53 -0.95 5.68
CA PHE A 187 9.40 -1.67 6.25
C PHE A 187 8.65 -0.81 7.27
N LEU A 188 7.32 -0.92 7.24
CA LEU A 188 6.43 -0.39 8.25
C LEU A 188 5.38 -1.45 8.63
N ASP A 189 5.29 -1.80 9.92
CA ASP A 189 4.20 -2.61 10.44
C ASP A 189 3.06 -1.69 10.88
N ALA A 190 2.01 -1.58 10.07
CA ALA A 190 0.86 -0.73 10.41
C ALA A 190 0.18 -1.18 11.70
N GLY A 191 0.15 -2.49 11.98
CA GLY A 191 -0.44 -3.02 13.21
C GLY A 191 0.29 -2.60 14.50
N ARG A 192 1.51 -2.06 14.39
CA ARG A 192 2.29 -1.55 15.55
C ARG A 192 2.23 -0.04 15.72
N ILE A 193 1.53 0.69 14.87
CA ILE A 193 1.36 2.14 15.02
C ILE A 193 0.46 2.40 16.24
N PRO A 194 0.92 3.18 17.24
CA PRO A 194 0.11 3.44 18.42
C PRO A 194 -1.24 4.10 18.08
N GLY A 195 -2.32 3.50 18.59
CA GLY A 195 -3.69 4.00 18.38
C GLY A 195 -4.33 3.63 17.05
N ILE A 196 -3.62 2.91 16.18
CA ILE A 196 -4.24 2.41 14.93
C ILE A 196 -5.29 1.35 15.23
N GLY A 197 -6.38 1.33 14.47
CA GLY A 197 -7.46 0.37 14.63
C GLY A 197 -8.31 0.26 13.39
N VAL A 198 -9.26 -0.65 13.43
CA VAL A 198 -10.18 -0.96 12.33
C VAL A 198 -11.62 -0.66 12.71
N ILE A 199 -12.47 -0.46 11.69
CA ILE A 199 -13.90 -0.18 11.86
C ILE A 199 -14.61 -1.42 12.42
N PRO A 200 -15.40 -1.29 13.52
CA PRO A 200 -16.02 -2.43 14.19
C PRO A 200 -17.24 -3.02 13.45
N THR A 201 -17.54 -2.59 12.23
CA THR A 201 -18.54 -3.21 11.36
C THR A 201 -18.00 -4.41 10.61
N ASP A 202 -16.74 -4.37 10.19
CA ASP A 202 -16.09 -5.47 9.45
C ASP A 202 -14.76 -5.92 10.02
N TYR A 203 -14.19 -5.17 10.98
CA TYR A 203 -13.00 -5.52 11.73
C TYR A 203 -11.72 -5.70 10.87
N MET A 204 -11.63 -5.03 9.72
CA MET A 204 -10.44 -5.08 8.85
C MET A 204 -10.15 -3.80 8.08
N HIS A 205 -11.11 -2.90 7.91
CA HIS A 205 -10.86 -1.61 7.27
C HIS A 205 -10.50 -0.53 8.30
N LEU A 206 -9.57 0.33 7.93
CA LEU A 206 -9.04 1.38 8.80
C LEU A 206 -10.14 2.37 9.20
N THR A 207 -10.11 2.80 10.47
CA THR A 207 -10.91 3.94 10.91
C THR A 207 -10.40 5.24 10.28
N ARG A 208 -11.21 6.31 10.33
CA ARG A 208 -10.81 7.65 9.89
C ARG A 208 -9.52 8.10 10.58
N GLU A 209 -9.44 7.94 11.89
CA GLU A 209 -8.27 8.28 12.69
C GLU A 209 -7.04 7.48 12.27
N SER A 210 -7.22 6.20 11.97
CA SER A 210 -6.16 5.30 11.53
C SER A 210 -5.57 5.70 10.19
N HIS A 211 -6.36 6.24 9.28
CA HIS A 211 -5.86 6.83 8.04
C HIS A 211 -4.86 7.97 8.33
N GLY A 212 -5.17 8.85 9.28
CA GLY A 212 -4.26 9.93 9.70
C GLY A 212 -2.98 9.42 10.35
N LEU A 213 -3.09 8.41 11.22
CA LEU A 213 -1.94 7.80 11.89
C LEU A 213 -1.00 7.10 10.90
N LEU A 214 -1.55 6.37 9.94
CA LEU A 214 -0.77 5.70 8.90
C LEU A 214 -0.04 6.70 8.01
N ALA A 215 -0.71 7.79 7.60
CA ALA A 215 -0.10 8.85 6.80
C ALA A 215 1.13 9.47 7.49
N LYS A 216 1.01 9.81 8.78
CA LYS A 216 2.11 10.37 9.57
C LYS A 216 3.28 9.40 9.69
N ALA A 217 2.99 8.12 10.02
CA ALA A 217 4.03 7.12 10.14
C ALA A 217 4.78 6.89 8.82
N LEU A 218 4.08 6.88 7.69
CA LEU A 218 4.69 6.77 6.36
C LEU A 218 5.52 8.01 5.99
N ALA A 219 5.05 9.20 6.32
CA ALA A 219 5.82 10.43 6.11
C ALA A 219 7.16 10.40 6.89
N GLU A 220 7.16 9.88 8.12
CA GLU A 220 8.39 9.68 8.90
C GLU A 220 9.35 8.67 8.26
N VAL A 221 8.83 7.61 7.63
CA VAL A 221 9.66 6.64 6.89
C VAL A 221 10.26 7.28 5.65
N ILE A 222 9.45 8.01 4.87
CA ILE A 222 9.89 8.66 3.61
C ILE A 222 10.95 9.72 3.87
N ARG A 223 10.85 10.50 4.95
CA ARG A 223 11.85 11.51 5.33
C ARG A 223 13.23 10.94 5.66
N LYS A 224 13.36 9.62 5.80
CA LYS A 224 14.65 8.93 6.05
C LYS A 224 15.31 8.39 4.78
N LEU A 225 14.61 8.49 3.62
CA LEU A 225 15.11 8.14 2.29
C LEU A 225 15.89 9.31 1.67
#